data_e17bd10a38cc5a8eee5ab1f7afd09531
#
_entry.id   e17bd10a38cc5a8eee5ab1f7afd09531
#
_cell.length_a   1.000
_cell.length_b   1.000
_cell.length_c   1.000
_cell.angle_alpha   90.00
_cell.angle_beta   90.00
_cell.angle_gamma   90.00
#
_symmetry.space_group_name_H-M   'P 1'
#
loop_
_entity.id
_entity.type
_entity.pdbx_description
1 polymer ?
#
loop_
_entity_poly.entity_id
_entity_poly.type
_entity_poly.pdbx_seq_one_letter_code
_entity_poly.pdbx_strand_id
1 'polypeptide(L)'
;MKRVLIVEDVELNRDLLVQLLEEDYEILTAADGAAGIEMAAREHPDLILMDLSLPIVDGWEATRRIKADATLRGIPIIALTAHAMMGDEDKARASGCDDYLSKPINEDLLFEKLRRFLGENPRT
;
A
#
# COMPACT_ATOMS: atom_id res chain seq x y z
N MET A 1 -5.47 -9.03 -14.70
CA MET A 1 -4.37 -8.48 -13.86
C MET A 1 -4.87 -8.18 -12.47
N LYS A 2 -4.05 -8.43 -11.49
CA LYS A 2 -4.34 -8.00 -10.13
C LYS A 2 -4.27 -6.48 -10.03
N ARG A 3 -5.07 -5.91 -9.13
CA ARG A 3 -5.20 -4.46 -8.97
C ARG A 3 -4.49 -4.02 -7.69
N VAL A 4 -3.62 -3.02 -7.83
CA VAL A 4 -2.85 -2.48 -6.71
C VAL A 4 -3.22 -1.00 -6.53
N LEU A 5 -3.65 -0.64 -5.32
CA LEU A 5 -3.91 0.75 -4.97
C LEU A 5 -2.66 1.33 -4.32
N ILE A 6 -2.17 2.44 -4.85
CA ILE A 6 -1.04 3.18 -4.29
C ILE A 6 -1.57 4.44 -3.63
N VAL A 7 -1.37 4.57 -2.32
CA VAL A 7 -1.76 5.76 -1.56
C VAL A 7 -0.49 6.51 -1.17
N GLU A 8 -0.21 7.60 -1.88
CA GLU A 8 1.02 8.38 -1.77
C GLU A 8 0.72 9.84 -2.13
N ASP A 9 1.05 10.76 -1.24
CA ASP A 9 0.74 12.18 -1.45
C ASP A 9 1.74 12.92 -2.34
N VAL A 10 2.99 12.47 -2.40
CA VAL A 10 4.00 13.10 -3.24
C VAL A 10 3.87 12.59 -4.67
N GLU A 11 3.50 13.48 -5.59
CA GLU A 11 3.23 13.10 -6.98
C GLU A 11 4.40 12.35 -7.64
N LEU A 12 5.63 12.84 -7.44
CA LEU A 12 6.80 12.19 -8.02
C LEU A 12 6.95 10.76 -7.51
N ASN A 13 6.79 10.53 -6.21
CA ASN A 13 6.90 9.20 -5.63
C ASN A 13 5.79 8.29 -6.12
N ARG A 14 4.57 8.83 -6.23
CA ARG A 14 3.41 8.10 -6.75
C ARG A 14 3.66 7.67 -8.20
N ASP A 15 4.13 8.61 -9.04
CA ASP A 15 4.41 8.32 -10.45
C ASP A 15 5.51 7.28 -10.63
N LEU A 16 6.55 7.33 -9.80
CA LEU A 16 7.61 6.32 -9.85
C LEU A 16 7.09 4.92 -9.54
N LEU A 17 6.22 4.80 -8.55
CA LEU A 17 5.62 3.51 -8.23
C LEU A 17 4.69 3.02 -9.34
N VAL A 18 3.92 3.92 -9.94
CA VAL A 18 3.07 3.58 -11.08
C VAL A 18 3.91 3.05 -12.23
N GLN A 19 4.97 3.76 -12.62
CA GLN A 19 5.84 3.34 -13.71
C GLN A 19 6.48 1.99 -13.44
N LEU A 20 6.87 1.74 -12.20
CA LEU A 20 7.49 0.49 -11.80
C LEU A 20 6.54 -0.70 -11.92
N LEU A 21 5.27 -0.50 -11.61
CA LEU A 21 4.31 -1.60 -11.46
C LEU A 21 3.30 -1.73 -12.58
N GLU A 22 3.11 -0.71 -13.42
CA GLU A 22 2.01 -0.68 -14.38
C GLU A 22 2.04 -1.76 -15.46
N GLU A 23 3.21 -2.31 -15.76
CA GLU A 23 3.30 -3.39 -16.75
C GLU A 23 2.77 -4.72 -16.21
N ASP A 24 2.84 -4.90 -14.89
CA ASP A 24 2.51 -6.17 -14.25
C ASP A 24 1.16 -6.14 -13.51
N TYR A 25 0.69 -4.95 -13.14
CA TYR A 25 -0.52 -4.79 -12.33
C TYR A 25 -1.36 -3.64 -12.86
N GLU A 26 -2.67 -3.74 -12.64
CA GLU A 26 -3.56 -2.60 -12.87
C GLU A 26 -3.45 -1.66 -11.67
N ILE A 27 -3.11 -0.39 -11.91
CA ILE A 27 -2.79 0.55 -10.83
C ILE A 27 -3.92 1.54 -10.59
N LEU A 28 -4.29 1.68 -9.32
CA LEU A 28 -5.18 2.72 -8.83
C LEU A 28 -4.35 3.62 -7.92
N THR A 29 -4.66 4.90 -7.87
CA THR A 29 -3.91 5.85 -7.04
C THR A 29 -4.82 6.69 -6.17
N ALA A 30 -4.31 7.12 -5.02
CA ALA A 30 -4.96 8.07 -4.14
C ALA A 30 -3.87 8.97 -3.54
N ALA A 31 -4.18 10.23 -3.34
CA ALA A 31 -3.20 11.24 -2.93
C ALA A 31 -3.19 11.51 -1.42
N ASP A 32 -4.13 10.94 -0.68
CA ASP A 32 -4.18 11.09 0.78
C ASP A 32 -4.92 9.91 1.39
N GLY A 33 -4.90 9.86 2.74
CA GLY A 33 -5.50 8.73 3.46
C GLY A 33 -7.00 8.63 3.29
N ALA A 34 -7.71 9.76 3.28
CA ALA A 34 -9.16 9.76 3.11
C ALA A 34 -9.55 9.25 1.71
N ALA A 35 -8.85 9.72 0.67
CA ALA A 35 -9.07 9.25 -0.69
C ALA A 35 -8.71 7.77 -0.82
N GLY A 36 -7.67 7.32 -0.11
CA GLY A 36 -7.28 5.91 -0.09
C GLY A 36 -8.36 5.01 0.48
N ILE A 37 -8.96 5.41 1.59
CA ILE A 37 -10.06 4.65 2.21
C ILE A 37 -11.25 4.58 1.25
N GLU A 38 -11.61 5.72 0.67
CA GLU A 38 -12.74 5.79 -0.27
C GLU A 38 -12.50 4.93 -1.50
N MET A 39 -11.30 5.00 -2.06
CA MET A 39 -10.93 4.21 -3.23
C MET A 39 -10.96 2.72 -2.91
N ALA A 40 -10.46 2.31 -1.74
CA ALA A 40 -10.50 0.91 -1.31
C ALA A 40 -11.94 0.42 -1.20
N ALA A 41 -12.82 1.23 -0.63
CA ALA A 41 -14.23 0.88 -0.46
C ALA A 41 -14.97 0.76 -1.81
N ARG A 42 -14.63 1.62 -2.76
CA ARG A 42 -15.29 1.65 -4.06
C ARG A 42 -14.76 0.59 -5.02
N GLU A 43 -13.44 0.42 -5.06
CA GLU A 43 -12.78 -0.39 -6.09
C GLU A 43 -12.35 -1.78 -5.63
N HIS A 44 -12.27 -2.03 -4.32
CA HIS A 44 -11.83 -3.30 -3.75
C HIS A 44 -10.55 -3.83 -4.42
N PRO A 45 -9.42 -3.11 -4.31
CA PRO A 45 -8.17 -3.57 -4.92
C PRO A 45 -7.70 -4.88 -4.28
N ASP A 46 -6.80 -5.56 -4.95
CA ASP A 46 -6.24 -6.82 -4.46
C ASP A 46 -5.14 -6.61 -3.42
N LEU A 47 -4.52 -5.42 -3.42
CA LEU A 47 -3.48 -5.05 -2.47
C LEU A 47 -3.36 -3.53 -2.41
N ILE A 48 -2.98 -3.01 -1.25
CA ILE A 48 -2.77 -1.58 -1.03
C ILE A 48 -1.32 -1.33 -0.60
N LEU A 49 -0.65 -0.40 -1.30
CA LEU A 49 0.62 0.17 -0.85
C LEU A 49 0.28 1.49 -0.15
N MET A 50 0.50 1.56 1.16
CA MET A 50 0.05 2.68 1.98
C MET A 50 1.24 3.44 2.55
N ASP A 51 1.45 4.67 2.07
CA ASP A 51 2.44 5.55 2.68
C ASP A 51 1.94 5.95 4.07
N LEU A 52 2.83 5.89 5.06
CA LEU A 52 2.47 6.21 6.44
C LEU A 52 2.48 7.70 6.74
N SER A 53 3.17 8.51 5.92
CA SER A 53 3.32 9.96 6.13
C SER A 53 2.35 10.75 5.26
N LEU A 54 1.05 10.48 5.37
CA LEU A 54 0.03 11.13 4.55
C LEU A 54 -0.60 12.33 5.26
N PRO A 55 -1.05 13.35 4.49
CA PRO A 55 -1.81 14.46 5.07
C PRO A 55 -3.27 14.03 5.33
N ILE A 56 -3.98 14.84 6.13
CA ILE A 56 -5.41 14.71 6.46
C ILE A 56 -5.67 13.49 7.33
N VAL A 57 -5.67 12.30 6.74
CA VAL A 57 -5.72 11.03 7.47
C VAL A 57 -4.42 10.32 7.15
N ASP A 58 -3.56 10.15 8.16
CA ASP A 58 -2.26 9.50 7.94
C ASP A 58 -2.42 8.01 7.62
N GLY A 59 -1.33 7.39 7.16
CA GLY A 59 -1.36 5.99 6.73
C GLY A 59 -1.69 5.01 7.85
N TRP A 60 -1.32 5.33 9.10
CA TRP A 60 -1.65 4.50 10.27
C TRP A 60 -3.15 4.44 10.48
N GLU A 61 -3.79 5.62 10.48
CA GLU A 61 -5.24 5.74 10.68
C GLU A 61 -6.01 5.16 9.51
N ALA A 62 -5.54 5.42 8.28
CA ALA A 62 -6.17 4.83 7.09
C ALA A 62 -6.14 3.31 7.15
N THR A 63 -5.00 2.72 7.53
CA THR A 63 -4.86 1.28 7.67
C THR A 63 -5.83 0.73 8.73
N ARG A 64 -5.89 1.39 9.89
CA ARG A 64 -6.81 0.96 10.96
C ARG A 64 -8.25 0.97 10.49
N ARG A 65 -8.67 2.02 9.79
CA ARG A 65 -10.05 2.14 9.29
C ARG A 65 -10.39 1.07 8.27
N ILE A 66 -9.47 0.79 7.36
CA ILE A 66 -9.65 -0.26 6.35
C ILE A 66 -9.75 -1.62 7.04
N LYS A 67 -8.87 -1.91 7.99
CA LYS A 67 -8.86 -3.18 8.70
C LYS A 67 -10.04 -3.35 9.66
N ALA A 68 -10.66 -2.25 10.06
CA ALA A 68 -11.86 -2.30 10.90
C ALA A 68 -13.13 -2.58 10.08
N ASP A 69 -13.09 -2.38 8.77
CA ASP A 69 -14.23 -2.62 7.89
C ASP A 69 -14.27 -4.08 7.46
N ALA A 70 -15.36 -4.76 7.78
CA ALA A 70 -15.51 -6.20 7.51
C ALA A 70 -15.40 -6.55 6.02
N THR A 71 -15.74 -5.62 5.13
CA THR A 71 -15.67 -5.86 3.68
C THR A 71 -14.29 -5.60 3.10
N LEU A 72 -13.41 -4.90 3.83
CA LEU A 72 -12.11 -4.46 3.34
C LEU A 72 -10.93 -5.11 4.06
N ARG A 73 -11.13 -5.62 5.26
CA ARG A 73 -10.03 -6.10 6.11
C ARG A 73 -9.23 -7.26 5.52
N GLY A 74 -9.80 -7.97 4.53
CA GLY A 74 -9.10 -9.04 3.84
C GLY A 74 -8.08 -8.56 2.80
N ILE A 75 -8.09 -7.27 2.46
CA ILE A 75 -7.17 -6.71 1.48
C ILE A 75 -5.80 -6.55 2.13
N PRO A 76 -4.72 -7.17 1.58
CA PRO A 76 -3.38 -6.98 2.14
C PRO A 76 -2.94 -5.52 2.03
N ILE A 77 -2.32 -5.00 3.09
CA ILE A 77 -1.78 -3.65 3.12
C ILE A 77 -0.30 -3.74 3.43
N ILE A 78 0.54 -3.21 2.52
CA ILE A 78 1.97 -3.06 2.73
C ILE A 78 2.23 -1.60 3.06
N ALA A 79 2.70 -1.34 4.27
CA ALA A 79 3.01 0.02 4.71
C ALA A 79 4.36 0.47 4.15
N LEU A 80 4.42 1.72 3.67
CA LEU A 80 5.66 2.33 3.18
C LEU A 80 6.10 3.34 4.23
N THR A 81 7.28 3.15 4.81
CA THR A 81 7.78 3.99 5.89
C THR A 81 9.09 4.65 5.52
N ALA A 82 9.23 5.94 5.86
CA ALA A 82 10.48 6.67 5.66
C ALA A 82 11.53 6.29 6.71
N HIS A 83 11.11 5.69 7.81
CA HIS A 83 12.00 5.37 8.92
C HIS A 83 11.84 3.91 9.32
N ALA A 84 12.87 3.10 9.01
CA ALA A 84 12.93 1.70 9.43
C ALA A 84 13.53 1.59 10.85
N MET A 85 13.12 2.50 11.75
CA MET A 85 13.63 2.50 13.13
C MET A 85 12.76 1.63 14.01
N MET A 86 13.34 1.14 15.09
CA MET A 86 12.60 0.41 16.13
C MET A 86 11.42 1.26 16.59
N GLY A 87 10.24 0.67 16.59
CA GLY A 87 9.01 1.37 16.93
C GLY A 87 8.10 1.61 15.72
N ASP A 88 8.65 1.96 14.54
CA ASP A 88 7.83 2.14 13.35
C ASP A 88 7.29 0.80 12.85
N GLU A 89 8.12 -0.24 12.90
CA GLU A 89 7.68 -1.59 12.56
C GLU A 89 6.56 -2.05 13.50
N ASP A 90 6.73 -1.81 14.81
CA ASP A 90 5.71 -2.18 15.79
C ASP A 90 4.42 -1.41 15.58
N LYS A 91 4.52 -0.11 15.26
CA LYS A 91 3.34 0.71 14.94
C LYS A 91 2.64 0.21 13.69
N ALA A 92 3.41 -0.17 12.66
CA ALA A 92 2.84 -0.70 11.43
C ALA A 92 2.02 -1.95 11.72
N ARG A 93 2.56 -2.87 12.48
CA ARG A 93 1.85 -4.09 12.86
C ARG A 93 0.64 -3.80 13.73
N ALA A 94 0.77 -2.86 14.68
CA ALA A 94 -0.34 -2.47 15.55
C ALA A 94 -1.48 -1.84 14.78
N SER A 95 -1.21 -1.18 13.63
CA SER A 95 -2.27 -0.62 12.79
C SER A 95 -3.02 -1.69 12.00
N GLY A 96 -2.47 -2.91 11.94
CA GLY A 96 -3.08 -4.03 11.23
C GLY A 96 -2.54 -4.26 9.82
N CYS A 97 -1.47 -3.57 9.42
CA CYS A 97 -0.88 -3.81 8.10
C CYS A 97 -0.28 -5.22 8.04
N ASP A 98 -0.22 -5.77 6.85
CA ASP A 98 0.21 -7.15 6.63
C ASP A 98 1.72 -7.26 6.42
N ASP A 99 2.36 -6.18 5.97
CA ASP A 99 3.80 -6.13 5.78
C ASP A 99 4.21 -4.66 5.70
N TYR A 100 5.51 -4.41 5.58
CA TYR A 100 6.01 -3.05 5.46
C TYR A 100 7.27 -3.04 4.59
N LEU A 101 7.57 -1.86 4.02
CA LEU A 101 8.80 -1.59 3.28
C LEU A 101 9.33 -0.23 3.70
N SER A 102 10.64 -0.15 3.93
CA SER A 102 11.26 1.14 4.22
C SER A 102 11.67 1.85 2.93
N LYS A 103 11.62 3.17 2.95
CA LYS A 103 12.10 4.00 1.85
C LYS A 103 13.60 4.24 2.01
N PRO A 104 14.36 4.33 0.93
CA PRO A 104 13.95 4.19 -0.48
C PRO A 104 13.56 2.75 -0.80
N ILE A 105 12.56 2.61 -1.67
CA ILE A 105 11.99 1.29 -1.99
C ILE A 105 12.99 0.44 -2.76
N ASN A 106 13.26 -0.76 -2.26
CA ASN A 106 14.02 -1.77 -2.97
C ASN A 106 13.07 -2.49 -3.92
N GLU A 107 13.30 -2.35 -5.23
CA GLU A 107 12.40 -2.92 -6.24
C GLU A 107 12.25 -4.42 -6.14
N ASP A 108 13.36 -5.14 -5.96
CA ASP A 108 13.33 -6.60 -5.87
C ASP A 108 12.52 -7.06 -4.68
N LEU A 109 12.68 -6.40 -3.54
CA LEU A 109 11.94 -6.72 -2.33
C LEU A 109 10.46 -6.38 -2.49
N LEU A 110 10.14 -5.27 -3.15
CA LEU A 110 8.76 -4.90 -3.43
C LEU A 110 8.07 -5.98 -4.26
N PHE A 111 8.70 -6.40 -5.37
CA PHE A 111 8.12 -7.43 -6.23
C PHE A 111 7.99 -8.78 -5.51
N GLU A 112 8.96 -9.13 -4.67
CA GLU A 112 8.89 -10.33 -3.86
C GLU A 112 7.66 -10.32 -2.93
N LYS A 113 7.43 -9.19 -2.26
CA LYS A 113 6.27 -9.06 -1.37
C LYS A 113 4.95 -9.07 -2.14
N LEU A 114 4.91 -8.41 -3.30
CA LEU A 114 3.72 -8.42 -4.14
C LEU A 114 3.38 -9.85 -4.58
N ARG A 115 4.37 -10.62 -5.01
CA ARG A 115 4.15 -12.02 -5.38
C ARG A 115 3.67 -12.86 -4.20
N ARG A 116 4.18 -12.57 -3.01
CA ARG A 116 3.77 -13.31 -1.81
C ARG A 116 2.27 -13.15 -1.53
N PHE A 117 1.74 -11.96 -1.71
CA PHE A 117 0.34 -11.68 -1.43
C PHE A 117 -0.58 -11.91 -2.62
N LEU A 118 -0.10 -11.70 -3.83
CA LEU A 118 -0.93 -11.74 -5.04
C LEU A 118 -0.68 -12.95 -5.94
N GLY A 119 0.35 -13.73 -5.62
CA GLY A 119 0.75 -14.87 -6.45
C GLY A 119 1.61 -14.44 -7.62
N GLU A 120 1.98 -15.41 -8.44
CA GLU A 120 2.81 -15.17 -9.61
C GLU A 120 2.06 -14.32 -10.63
N ASN A 121 2.78 -13.36 -11.22
CA ASN A 121 2.22 -12.58 -12.30
C ASN A 121 2.13 -13.45 -13.55
N PRO A 122 0.97 -13.46 -14.27
CA PRO A 122 0.83 -14.28 -15.49
C PRO A 122 1.86 -13.98 -16.58
N ARG A 123 2.52 -12.83 -16.49
CA ARG A 123 3.52 -12.41 -17.49
C ARG A 123 4.92 -12.93 -17.20
N THR A 124 5.16 -13.55 -16.07
CA THR A 124 6.48 -14.09 -15.69
C THR A 124 6.58 -15.58 -15.90
#